data_c23bad6606a1f0b900d60710f9ae5c7b
#
_entry.id   c23bad6606a1f0b900d60710f9ae5c7b
#
_cell.length_a   1.000
_cell.length_b   1.000
_cell.length_c   1.000
_cell.angle_alpha   90.00
_cell.angle_beta   90.00
_cell.angle_gamma   90.00
#
_symmetry.space_group_name_H-M   'P 1'
#
loop_
_entity.id
_entity.type
_entity.pdbx_description
1 polymer ?
#
loop_
_entity_poly.entity_id
_entity_poly.type
_entity_poly.pdbx_seq_one_letter_code
_entity_poly.pdbx_strand_id
1 'polypeptide(L)'
;EKAEKAEILEEIADAEKRRVAVGHFNISDSEQLWGIFNAARALTLPVIIGTSEGERHFLGLWQAVALVRSLREEYGYPVYLNADHTYSFEEVKKAVDAGYDAVIFDGAKLSFDENVEQTKRCVEYAKAANPNILVEGELGFIGESSKLLDALPAGVDISEEHLTKPDEIKRFVAETGVDLVAWQLLLACGEM
;
A
#
# COMPACT_ATOMS: atom_id res chain seq x y z
N GLU A 1 28.23 6.37 -7.66
CA GLU A 1 26.78 6.46 -7.36
C GLU A 1 26.17 5.13 -7.80
N LYS A 2 26.02 4.20 -6.86
CA LYS A 2 25.15 3.04 -7.10
C LYS A 2 23.73 3.61 -7.09
N ALA A 3 22.99 3.46 -8.18
CA ALA A 3 21.55 3.68 -8.19
C ALA A 3 20.97 2.91 -7.00
N GLU A 4 20.31 3.61 -6.07
CA GLU A 4 19.43 3.00 -5.09
C GLU A 4 18.31 2.33 -5.91
N LYS A 5 18.53 1.06 -6.21
CA LYS A 5 17.49 0.23 -6.81
C LYS A 5 16.35 0.07 -5.83
N ALA A 6 15.18 -0.17 -6.37
CA ALA A 6 13.94 -0.45 -5.65
C ALA A 6 14.11 -1.55 -4.59
N GLU A 7 14.71 -1.20 -3.47
CA GLU A 7 14.94 -2.13 -2.36
C GLU A 7 13.62 -2.79 -1.93
N ILE A 8 12.51 -2.04 -1.92
CA ILE A 8 11.19 -2.57 -1.57
C ILE A 8 10.71 -3.66 -2.55
N LEU A 9 10.93 -3.49 -3.85
CA LEU A 9 10.55 -4.50 -4.85
C LEU A 9 11.44 -5.75 -4.75
N GLU A 10 12.71 -5.59 -4.40
CA GLU A 10 13.62 -6.72 -4.17
C GLU A 10 13.21 -7.51 -2.93
N GLU A 11 12.81 -6.84 -1.84
CA GLU A 11 12.30 -7.48 -0.62
C GLU A 11 11.01 -8.25 -0.86
N ILE A 12 10.07 -7.67 -1.61
CA ILE A 12 8.82 -8.35 -1.99
C ILE A 12 9.10 -9.56 -2.87
N ALA A 13 9.98 -9.43 -3.86
CA ALA A 13 10.35 -10.55 -4.73
C ALA A 13 11.09 -11.68 -3.97
N ASP A 14 11.90 -11.35 -2.96
CA ASP A 14 12.52 -12.36 -2.10
C ASP A 14 11.48 -13.04 -1.20
N ALA A 15 10.59 -12.27 -0.61
CA ALA A 15 9.50 -12.81 0.21
C ALA A 15 8.60 -13.77 -0.59
N GLU A 16 8.27 -13.43 -1.84
CA GLU A 16 7.51 -14.30 -2.74
C GLU A 16 8.24 -15.62 -3.00
N LYS A 17 9.54 -15.58 -3.33
CA LYS A 17 10.36 -16.80 -3.51
C LYS A 17 10.38 -17.69 -2.26
N ARG A 18 10.46 -17.07 -1.10
CA ARG A 18 10.46 -17.74 0.19
C ARG A 18 9.07 -18.16 0.67
N ARG A 19 8.02 -17.71 0.00
CA ARG A 19 6.61 -17.90 0.38
C ARG A 19 6.31 -17.40 1.79
N VAL A 20 6.78 -16.21 2.11
CA VAL A 20 6.51 -15.47 3.35
C VAL A 20 5.92 -14.11 3.04
N ALA A 21 5.24 -13.51 4.00
CA ALA A 21 4.72 -12.14 3.87
C ALA A 21 5.75 -11.13 4.40
N VAL A 22 5.71 -9.91 3.84
CA VAL A 22 6.35 -8.74 4.44
C VAL A 22 5.31 -8.03 5.32
N GLY A 23 5.69 -7.71 6.56
CA GLY A 23 4.79 -7.02 7.49
C GLY A 23 4.55 -5.57 7.05
N HIS A 24 3.28 -5.15 7.02
CA HIS A 24 2.85 -3.78 6.77
C HIS A 24 2.01 -3.29 7.94
N PHE A 25 2.43 -2.19 8.59
CA PHE A 25 1.82 -1.70 9.82
C PHE A 25 1.64 -0.19 9.74
N ASN A 26 0.42 0.28 9.98
CA ASN A 26 0.12 1.71 10.01
C ASN A 26 0.57 2.36 11.32
N ILE A 27 0.91 3.65 11.20
CA ILE A 27 1.30 4.49 12.34
C ILE A 27 0.54 5.82 12.34
N SER A 28 0.28 6.31 13.55
CA SER A 28 -0.24 7.65 13.80
C SER A 28 0.74 8.53 14.61
N ASP A 29 1.79 7.93 15.17
CA ASP A 29 2.76 8.59 16.03
C ASP A 29 4.14 7.92 16.00
N SER A 30 5.11 8.55 16.64
CA SER A 30 6.49 8.08 16.72
C SER A 30 6.67 6.85 17.63
N GLU A 31 5.85 6.69 18.65
CA GLU A 31 5.92 5.54 19.58
C GLU A 31 5.56 4.26 18.87
N GLN A 32 4.51 4.29 18.04
CA GLN A 32 4.13 3.17 17.18
C GLN A 32 5.24 2.84 16.19
N LEU A 33 5.83 3.86 15.54
CA LEU A 33 6.95 3.65 14.64
C LEU A 33 8.13 2.95 15.32
N TRP A 34 8.53 3.42 16.49
CA TRP A 34 9.62 2.80 17.26
C TRP A 34 9.30 1.38 17.70
N GLY A 35 8.06 1.12 18.13
CA GLY A 35 7.62 -0.23 18.52
C GLY A 35 7.76 -1.22 17.36
N ILE A 36 7.24 -0.86 16.20
CA ILE A 36 7.28 -1.68 14.96
C ILE A 36 8.73 -1.85 14.49
N PHE A 37 9.50 -0.77 14.41
CA PHE A 37 10.88 -0.79 13.96
C PHE A 37 11.78 -1.66 14.85
N ASN A 38 11.64 -1.55 16.19
CA ASN A 38 12.40 -2.37 17.12
C ASN A 38 12.03 -3.86 17.02
N ALA A 39 10.74 -4.18 16.85
CA ALA A 39 10.30 -5.55 16.62
C ALA A 39 10.87 -6.14 15.32
N ALA A 40 10.83 -5.37 14.22
CA ALA A 40 11.40 -5.78 12.94
C ALA A 40 12.90 -6.06 13.06
N ARG A 41 13.65 -5.18 13.72
CA ARG A 41 15.09 -5.38 13.96
C ARG A 41 15.39 -6.60 14.83
N ALA A 42 14.61 -6.82 15.87
CA ALA A 42 14.79 -7.99 16.75
C ALA A 42 14.57 -9.31 16.01
N LEU A 43 13.69 -9.30 15.01
CA LEU A 43 13.37 -10.46 14.17
C LEU A 43 14.25 -10.53 12.89
N THR A 44 15.00 -9.49 12.60
CA THR A 44 15.82 -9.35 11.37
C THR A 44 14.94 -9.49 10.10
N LEU A 45 13.79 -8.79 10.08
CA LEU A 45 12.83 -8.81 8.98
C LEU A 45 12.63 -7.41 8.42
N PRO A 46 12.52 -7.24 7.09
CA PRO A 46 12.11 -5.98 6.51
C PRO A 46 10.70 -5.61 6.96
N VAL A 47 10.38 -4.32 6.96
CA VAL A 47 9.07 -3.83 7.38
C VAL A 47 8.61 -2.65 6.53
N ILE A 48 7.31 -2.62 6.23
CA ILE A 48 6.64 -1.50 5.57
C ILE A 48 5.82 -0.75 6.64
N ILE A 49 6.04 0.54 6.72
CA ILE A 49 5.27 1.45 7.56
C ILE A 49 4.19 2.08 6.70
N GLY A 50 2.94 1.92 7.08
CA GLY A 50 1.80 2.52 6.40
C GLY A 50 1.36 3.83 7.04
N THR A 51 0.82 4.72 6.24
CA THR A 51 0.05 5.88 6.70
C THR A 51 -1.15 6.08 5.80
N SER A 52 -2.37 5.91 6.33
CA SER A 52 -3.62 6.29 5.65
C SER A 52 -3.72 7.80 5.46
N GLU A 53 -4.68 8.28 4.66
CA GLU A 53 -4.86 9.73 4.49
C GLU A 53 -5.08 10.45 5.82
N GLY A 54 -5.89 9.88 6.72
CA GLY A 54 -6.12 10.45 8.05
C GLY A 54 -4.84 10.53 8.89
N GLU A 55 -4.03 9.48 8.88
CA GLU A 55 -2.75 9.42 9.59
C GLU A 55 -1.74 10.40 9.00
N ARG A 56 -1.69 10.53 7.66
CA ARG A 56 -0.85 11.55 6.99
C ARG A 56 -1.25 12.98 7.33
N HIS A 57 -2.55 13.23 7.46
CA HIS A 57 -3.03 14.56 7.88
C HIS A 57 -2.70 14.86 9.34
N PHE A 58 -2.71 13.84 10.21
CA PHE A 58 -2.39 14.00 11.63
C PHE A 58 -0.89 14.11 11.89
N LEU A 59 -0.10 13.16 11.39
CA LEU A 59 1.35 13.08 11.61
C LEU A 59 2.12 14.12 10.77
N GLY A 60 1.59 14.44 9.59
CA GLY A 60 2.27 15.22 8.55
C GLY A 60 2.94 14.34 7.50
N LEU A 61 2.67 14.63 6.24
CA LEU A 61 3.18 13.87 5.10
C LEU A 61 4.72 13.85 5.05
N TRP A 62 5.33 15.04 5.13
CA TRP A 62 6.79 15.20 5.11
C TRP A 62 7.45 14.70 6.40
N GLN A 63 6.75 14.79 7.52
CA GLN A 63 7.21 14.31 8.80
C GLN A 63 7.32 12.78 8.81
N ALA A 64 6.34 12.08 8.24
CA ALA A 64 6.41 10.62 8.09
C ALA A 64 7.63 10.20 7.26
N VAL A 65 7.87 10.87 6.12
CA VAL A 65 9.04 10.61 5.27
C VAL A 65 10.34 10.86 6.04
N ALA A 66 10.44 11.98 6.75
CA ALA A 66 11.64 12.32 7.51
C ALA A 66 11.93 11.30 8.63
N LEU A 67 10.89 10.87 9.36
CA LEU A 67 11.01 9.87 10.43
C LEU A 67 11.50 8.51 9.90
N VAL A 68 10.85 7.98 8.87
CA VAL A 68 11.24 6.67 8.32
C VAL A 68 12.61 6.73 7.66
N ARG A 69 12.90 7.80 6.92
CA ARG A 69 14.23 8.01 6.31
C ARG A 69 15.33 8.08 7.36
N SER A 70 15.12 8.80 8.47
CA SER A 70 16.11 8.91 9.55
C SER A 70 16.44 7.53 10.14
N LEU A 71 15.45 6.67 10.34
CA LEU A 71 15.67 5.31 10.83
C LEU A 71 16.45 4.45 9.82
N ARG A 72 16.10 4.57 8.54
CA ARG A 72 16.79 3.85 7.44
C ARG A 72 18.26 4.25 7.38
N GLU A 73 18.55 5.55 7.40
CA GLU A 73 19.90 6.08 7.30
C GLU A 73 20.72 5.79 8.56
N GLU A 74 20.17 6.01 9.75
CA GLU A 74 20.89 5.80 11.02
C GLU A 74 21.25 4.34 11.26
N TYR A 75 20.32 3.42 10.96
CA TYR A 75 20.48 1.99 11.28
C TYR A 75 20.88 1.13 10.08
N GLY A 76 20.90 1.66 8.85
CA GLY A 76 21.14 0.88 7.63
C GLY A 76 20.15 -0.28 7.48
N TYR A 77 18.87 -0.07 7.84
CA TYR A 77 17.88 -1.12 7.99
C TYR A 77 16.75 -1.00 6.96
N PRO A 78 16.26 -2.13 6.37
CA PRO A 78 15.19 -2.11 5.38
C PRO A 78 13.83 -1.80 6.01
N VAL A 79 13.52 -0.51 6.11
CA VAL A 79 12.24 0.05 6.52
C VAL A 79 11.71 0.96 5.43
N TYR A 80 10.50 0.72 4.97
CA TYR A 80 9.87 1.40 3.83
C TYR A 80 8.62 2.14 4.26
N LEU A 81 8.24 3.17 3.52
CA LEU A 81 7.06 3.98 3.80
C LEU A 81 6.03 3.87 2.67
N ASN A 82 4.80 3.47 3.01
CA ASN A 82 3.67 3.34 2.10
C ASN A 82 2.58 4.37 2.40
N ALA A 83 2.10 5.06 1.37
CA ALA A 83 0.89 5.87 1.43
C ALA A 83 -0.32 4.95 1.25
N ASP A 84 -0.86 4.50 2.39
CA ASP A 84 -1.94 3.54 2.48
C ASP A 84 -3.30 4.20 2.23
N HIS A 85 -4.20 3.53 1.51
CA HIS A 85 -5.54 4.00 1.13
C HIS A 85 -5.56 5.46 0.68
N THR A 86 -5.14 5.70 -0.55
CA THR A 86 -5.12 7.03 -1.16
C THR A 86 -6.24 7.13 -2.19
N TYR A 87 -7.18 8.07 -2.00
CA TYR A 87 -8.45 8.10 -2.72
C TYR A 87 -8.51 9.06 -3.90
N SER A 88 -7.43 9.80 -4.17
CA SER A 88 -7.39 10.73 -5.31
C SER A 88 -6.01 10.82 -5.93
N PHE A 89 -5.98 11.13 -7.22
CA PHE A 89 -4.72 11.40 -7.93
C PHE A 89 -3.88 12.49 -7.25
N GLU A 90 -4.51 13.55 -6.73
CA GLU A 90 -3.81 14.66 -6.09
C GLU A 90 -3.13 14.22 -4.78
N GLU A 91 -3.76 13.33 -4.01
CA GLU A 91 -3.13 12.77 -2.80
C GLU A 91 -2.02 11.77 -3.13
N VAL A 92 -2.17 10.95 -4.17
CA VAL A 92 -1.09 10.11 -4.72
C VAL A 92 0.09 10.98 -5.12
N LYS A 93 -0.16 12.04 -5.89
CA LYS A 93 0.87 12.99 -6.32
C LYS A 93 1.64 13.58 -5.14
N LYS A 94 0.93 14.02 -4.08
CA LYS A 94 1.58 14.58 -2.88
C LYS A 94 2.50 13.56 -2.20
N ALA A 95 2.06 12.29 -2.08
CA ALA A 95 2.85 11.24 -1.47
C ALA A 95 4.11 10.92 -2.29
N VAL A 96 3.96 10.82 -3.61
CA VAL A 96 5.08 10.62 -4.55
C VAL A 96 6.08 11.78 -4.45
N ASP A 97 5.61 13.02 -4.51
CA ASP A 97 6.45 14.23 -4.45
C ASP A 97 7.16 14.37 -3.09
N ALA A 98 6.56 13.87 -2.01
CA ALA A 98 7.16 13.85 -0.68
C ALA A 98 8.27 12.80 -0.53
N GLY A 99 8.31 11.79 -1.40
CA GLY A 99 9.31 10.73 -1.39
C GLY A 99 8.91 9.47 -0.62
N TYR A 100 7.66 9.09 -0.69
CA TYR A 100 7.19 7.77 -0.27
C TYR A 100 7.82 6.68 -1.14
N ASP A 101 8.04 5.50 -0.55
CA ASP A 101 8.61 4.33 -1.26
C ASP A 101 7.51 3.55 -2.00
N ALA A 102 6.27 3.64 -1.52
CA ALA A 102 5.10 2.99 -2.09
C ALA A 102 3.85 3.84 -1.94
N VAL A 103 2.87 3.62 -2.79
CA VAL A 103 1.55 4.26 -2.73
C VAL A 103 0.46 3.30 -3.21
N ILE A 104 -0.67 3.27 -2.48
CA ILE A 104 -1.88 2.56 -2.88
C ILE A 104 -2.89 3.58 -3.40
N PHE A 105 -3.36 3.41 -4.64
CA PHE A 105 -4.56 4.09 -5.10
C PHE A 105 -5.78 3.20 -4.86
N ASP A 106 -6.65 3.65 -3.97
CA ASP A 106 -7.91 2.96 -3.62
C ASP A 106 -9.05 3.51 -4.47
N GLY A 107 -9.30 2.84 -5.60
CA GLY A 107 -10.41 3.10 -6.50
C GLY A 107 -11.60 2.18 -6.30
N ALA A 108 -11.68 1.46 -5.18
CA ALA A 108 -12.73 0.45 -4.93
C ALA A 108 -14.17 0.98 -4.99
N LYS A 109 -14.37 2.28 -4.79
CA LYS A 109 -15.68 2.95 -4.90
C LYS A 109 -16.05 3.40 -6.32
N LEU A 110 -15.11 3.34 -7.24
CA LEU A 110 -15.29 3.70 -8.64
C LEU A 110 -15.85 2.51 -9.43
N SER A 111 -16.42 2.77 -10.60
CA SER A 111 -16.64 1.70 -11.56
C SER A 111 -15.31 1.07 -11.99
N PHE A 112 -15.32 -0.16 -12.49
CA PHE A 112 -14.09 -0.84 -12.91
C PHE A 112 -13.29 -0.02 -13.92
N ASP A 113 -13.94 0.52 -14.94
CA ASP A 113 -13.28 1.28 -16.01
C ASP A 113 -12.72 2.64 -15.49
N GLU A 114 -13.44 3.33 -14.60
CA GLU A 114 -12.95 4.55 -13.94
C GLU A 114 -11.76 4.23 -13.01
N ASN A 115 -11.82 3.12 -12.27
CA ASN A 115 -10.71 2.68 -11.43
C ASN A 115 -9.47 2.40 -12.28
N VAL A 116 -9.61 1.67 -13.39
CA VAL A 116 -8.52 1.42 -14.35
C VAL A 116 -7.92 2.74 -14.83
N GLU A 117 -8.74 3.70 -15.28
CA GLU A 117 -8.29 5.00 -15.80
C GLU A 117 -7.51 5.78 -14.74
N GLN A 118 -8.07 5.93 -13.54
CA GLN A 118 -7.44 6.70 -12.46
C GLN A 118 -6.18 6.02 -11.93
N THR A 119 -6.20 4.70 -11.74
CA THR A 119 -5.03 3.92 -11.33
C THR A 119 -3.90 4.06 -12.33
N LYS A 120 -4.19 3.90 -13.62
CA LYS A 120 -3.20 4.08 -14.68
C LYS A 120 -2.56 5.46 -14.63
N ARG A 121 -3.35 6.52 -14.48
CA ARG A 121 -2.87 7.88 -14.33
C ARG A 121 -1.93 8.03 -13.12
N CYS A 122 -2.26 7.39 -12.00
CA CYS A 122 -1.41 7.38 -10.81
C CYS A 122 -0.09 6.66 -11.07
N VAL A 123 -0.13 5.49 -11.73
CA VAL A 123 1.08 4.72 -12.12
C VAL A 123 1.99 5.54 -13.01
N GLU A 124 1.44 6.12 -14.08
CA GLU A 124 2.21 6.93 -15.03
C GLU A 124 2.92 8.09 -14.34
N TYR A 125 2.21 8.82 -13.45
CA TYR A 125 2.80 9.90 -12.68
C TYR A 125 3.91 9.40 -11.73
N ALA A 126 3.59 8.40 -10.93
CA ALA A 126 4.51 7.87 -9.92
C ALA A 126 5.81 7.34 -10.55
N LYS A 127 5.69 6.53 -11.61
CA LYS A 127 6.85 5.97 -12.33
C LYS A 127 7.66 7.03 -13.08
N ALA A 128 7.03 8.08 -13.58
CA ALA A 128 7.74 9.21 -14.18
C ALA A 128 8.56 10.02 -13.16
N ALA A 129 8.03 10.19 -11.94
CA ALA A 129 8.71 10.88 -10.85
C ALA A 129 9.81 10.03 -10.21
N ASN A 130 9.53 8.75 -9.97
CA ASN A 130 10.45 7.77 -9.41
C ASN A 130 10.19 6.38 -10.01
N PRO A 131 11.03 5.88 -10.94
CA PRO A 131 10.84 4.55 -11.54
C PRO A 131 10.84 3.39 -10.53
N ASN A 132 11.38 3.62 -9.35
CA ASN A 132 11.52 2.62 -8.29
C ASN A 132 10.37 2.62 -7.27
N ILE A 133 9.45 3.59 -7.33
CA ILE A 133 8.31 3.61 -6.44
C ILE A 133 7.38 2.42 -6.74
N LEU A 134 6.92 1.76 -5.69
CA LEU A 134 5.91 0.71 -5.82
C LEU A 134 4.52 1.34 -5.89
N VAL A 135 3.72 0.92 -6.86
CA VAL A 135 2.33 1.37 -6.99
C VAL A 135 1.40 0.17 -6.88
N GLU A 136 0.49 0.25 -5.93
CA GLU A 136 -0.55 -0.74 -5.70
C GLU A 136 -1.91 -0.17 -6.10
N GLY A 137 -2.76 -1.01 -6.70
CA GLY A 137 -4.15 -0.68 -6.97
C GLY A 137 -5.09 -1.56 -6.17
N GLU A 138 -6.31 -1.10 -5.93
CA GLU A 138 -7.32 -1.84 -5.17
C GLU A 138 -8.53 -2.20 -6.02
N LEU A 139 -8.97 -3.47 -5.94
CA LEU A 139 -10.16 -3.99 -6.60
C LEU A 139 -11.14 -4.60 -5.59
N GLY A 140 -12.39 -4.13 -5.66
CA GLY A 140 -13.42 -4.56 -4.72
C GLY A 140 -13.24 -3.94 -3.33
N PHE A 141 -14.24 -4.09 -2.50
CA PHE A 141 -14.22 -3.51 -1.15
C PHE A 141 -13.48 -4.43 -0.18
N ILE A 142 -12.36 -3.96 0.36
CA ILE A 142 -11.57 -4.70 1.34
C ILE A 142 -11.86 -4.23 2.78
N GLY A 143 -12.41 -3.05 2.94
CA GLY A 143 -12.69 -2.39 4.20
C GLY A 143 -11.89 -1.09 4.34
N GLU A 144 -12.50 -0.12 5.01
CA GLU A 144 -11.87 1.18 5.26
C GLU A 144 -11.58 1.32 6.73
N SER A 145 -10.34 1.57 7.08
CA SER A 145 -9.87 1.92 8.41
C SER A 145 -10.18 0.90 9.53
N SER A 146 -9.61 1.14 10.70
CA SER A 146 -9.78 0.36 11.94
C SER A 146 -11.17 0.52 12.60
N LYS A 147 -12.18 1.03 11.91
CA LYS A 147 -13.54 1.15 12.46
C LYS A 147 -14.25 -0.19 12.37
N LEU A 148 -14.71 -0.69 13.51
CA LEU A 148 -15.72 -1.75 13.53
C LEU A 148 -17.01 -1.17 12.92
N LEU A 149 -17.43 -1.75 11.81
CA LEU A 149 -18.67 -1.38 11.17
C LEU A 149 -19.81 -2.24 11.74
N ASP A 150 -20.87 -1.60 12.19
CA ASP A 150 -22.10 -2.31 12.64
C ASP A 150 -22.85 -2.97 11.48
N ALA A 151 -22.60 -2.50 10.24
CA ALA A 151 -23.15 -3.02 9.00
C ALA A 151 -22.24 -2.67 7.82
N LEU A 152 -22.35 -3.41 6.73
CA LEU A 152 -21.67 -3.08 5.48
C LEU A 152 -22.12 -1.70 4.98
N PRO A 153 -21.20 -0.88 4.44
CA PRO A 153 -21.57 0.39 3.82
C PRO A 153 -22.60 0.22 2.70
N ALA A 154 -23.44 1.20 2.49
CA ALA A 154 -24.43 1.17 1.42
C ALA A 154 -23.74 1.01 0.06
N GLY A 155 -24.17 0.01 -0.73
CA GLY A 155 -23.61 -0.31 -2.03
C GLY A 155 -22.47 -1.33 -2.02
N VAL A 156 -22.01 -1.77 -0.85
CA VAL A 156 -21.06 -2.87 -0.73
C VAL A 156 -21.83 -4.19 -0.70
N ASP A 157 -21.52 -5.06 -1.63
CA ASP A 157 -22.04 -6.42 -1.71
C ASP A 157 -20.87 -7.41 -1.65
N ILE A 158 -20.87 -8.27 -0.65
CA ILE A 158 -19.86 -9.32 -0.43
C ILE A 158 -20.37 -10.71 -0.84
N SER A 159 -21.48 -10.78 -1.59
CA SER A 159 -21.94 -12.05 -2.14
C SER A 159 -20.92 -12.61 -3.15
N GLU A 160 -20.89 -13.94 -3.32
CA GLU A 160 -19.95 -14.61 -4.25
C GLU A 160 -20.02 -14.06 -5.69
N GLU A 161 -21.18 -13.53 -6.10
CA GLU A 161 -21.39 -12.95 -7.43
C GLU A 161 -20.64 -11.62 -7.62
N HIS A 162 -20.36 -10.91 -6.51
CA HIS A 162 -19.72 -9.59 -6.51
C HIS A 162 -18.24 -9.63 -6.03
N LEU A 163 -17.71 -10.83 -5.77
CA LEU A 163 -16.28 -10.98 -5.50
C LEU A 163 -15.45 -10.66 -6.74
N THR A 164 -14.31 -10.07 -6.55
CA THR A 164 -13.35 -9.78 -7.63
C THR A 164 -12.96 -11.05 -8.38
N LYS A 165 -13.16 -11.06 -9.69
CA LYS A 165 -12.91 -12.24 -10.53
C LYS A 165 -11.45 -12.25 -11.01
N PRO A 166 -10.83 -13.43 -11.18
CA PRO A 166 -9.45 -13.54 -11.65
C PRO A 166 -9.19 -12.82 -12.99
N ASP A 167 -10.16 -12.79 -13.90
CA ASP A 167 -10.00 -12.11 -15.18
C ASP A 167 -10.08 -10.58 -15.05
N GLU A 168 -10.82 -10.07 -14.07
CA GLU A 168 -10.83 -8.64 -13.73
C GLU A 168 -9.47 -8.22 -13.19
N ILE A 169 -8.86 -9.01 -12.30
CA ILE A 169 -7.50 -8.76 -11.79
C ILE A 169 -6.49 -8.73 -12.93
N LYS A 170 -6.51 -9.73 -13.83
CA LYS A 170 -5.60 -9.79 -14.98
C LYS A 170 -5.76 -8.57 -15.89
N ARG A 171 -7.01 -8.19 -16.19
CA ARG A 171 -7.32 -7.01 -17.00
C ARG A 171 -6.80 -5.74 -16.31
N PHE A 172 -7.09 -5.59 -15.02
CA PHE A 172 -6.66 -4.43 -14.24
C PHE A 172 -5.13 -4.26 -14.26
N VAL A 173 -4.38 -5.32 -13.93
CA VAL A 173 -2.91 -5.28 -13.96
C VAL A 173 -2.37 -4.94 -15.36
N ALA A 174 -2.94 -5.58 -16.39
CA ALA A 174 -2.49 -5.37 -17.76
C ALA A 174 -2.75 -3.94 -18.27
N GLU A 175 -3.87 -3.32 -17.89
CA GLU A 175 -4.26 -1.99 -18.35
C GLU A 175 -3.67 -0.86 -17.52
N THR A 176 -3.43 -1.08 -16.22
CA THR A 176 -2.91 -0.05 -15.30
C THR A 176 -1.40 -0.06 -15.17
N GLY A 177 -0.77 -1.24 -15.23
CA GLY A 177 0.65 -1.40 -15.01
C GLY A 177 1.06 -1.29 -13.54
N VAL A 178 0.17 -1.55 -12.60
CA VAL A 178 0.49 -1.60 -11.16
C VAL A 178 1.48 -2.71 -10.83
N ASP A 179 2.29 -2.51 -9.80
CA ASP A 179 3.23 -3.52 -9.31
C ASP A 179 2.54 -4.55 -8.42
N LEU A 180 1.54 -4.12 -7.64
CA LEU A 180 0.74 -4.95 -6.75
C LEU A 180 -0.75 -4.66 -6.89
N VAL A 181 -1.57 -5.64 -6.55
CA VAL A 181 -3.04 -5.48 -6.47
C VAL A 181 -3.53 -6.02 -5.13
N ALA A 182 -4.25 -5.18 -4.39
CA ALA A 182 -5.12 -5.63 -3.32
C ALA A 182 -6.50 -5.97 -3.91
N TRP A 183 -7.06 -7.12 -3.56
CA TRP A 183 -8.40 -7.52 -4.03
C TRP A 183 -9.19 -8.18 -2.92
N GLN A 184 -10.50 -8.07 -3.02
CA GLN A 184 -11.41 -8.70 -2.08
C GLN A 184 -11.27 -10.23 -2.14
N LEU A 185 -10.89 -10.84 -1.02
CA LEU A 185 -10.83 -12.29 -0.85
C LEU A 185 -11.79 -12.73 0.25
N LEU A 186 -12.74 -13.59 -0.08
CA LEU A 186 -13.55 -14.26 0.93
C LEU A 186 -12.72 -15.39 1.58
N LEU A 187 -12.20 -15.14 2.77
CA LEU A 187 -11.68 -16.23 3.60
C LEU A 187 -12.88 -16.96 4.18
N ALA A 188 -13.25 -18.08 3.58
CA ALA A 188 -14.14 -19.04 4.24
C ALA A 188 -13.42 -19.56 5.47
N CYS A 189 -13.75 -19.02 6.64
CA CYS A 189 -13.42 -19.67 7.91
C CYS A 189 -14.22 -20.97 7.92
N GLY A 190 -13.59 -22.06 7.45
CA GLY A 190 -14.10 -23.39 7.68
C GLY A 190 -14.20 -23.59 9.18
N GLU A 191 -15.36 -24.06 9.61
CA GLU A 191 -15.56 -24.55 10.97
C GLU A 191 -14.45 -25.57 11.28
N MET A 192 -13.60 -25.26 12.27
CA MET A 192 -12.72 -26.24 12.89
C MET A 192 -13.47 -26.93 14.01
#